data_6219e96bdfb377a6829ce95b6f4f0412
#
_entry.id   6219e96bdfb377a6829ce95b6f4f0412
#
_cell.length_a   1.000
_cell.length_b   1.000
_cell.length_c   1.000
_cell.angle_alpha   90.00
_cell.angle_beta   90.00
_cell.angle_gamma   90.00
#
_symmetry.space_group_name_H-M   'P 1'
#
loop_
_entity.id
_entity.type
_entity.pdbx_description
1 polymer ?
#
loop_
_entity_poly.entity_id
_entity_poly.type
_entity_poly.pdbx_seq_one_letter_code
_entity_poly.pdbx_strand_id
1 'polypeptide(L)'
;MFPVVAVELEFYLLDRQRDAEGYLQPPCAPGTDDRNTQSQVYSVDNLNHFADVLNDIDELAQLQLIPADGAVAEASPGQFEINLYHTDNVLEACDDALALKRLVRLMAEKHKMHATFMAKPYEEHAGSGMHIHISMQNNRGENVLADAEGEDSPLLKKMLAGMIDLMPSSMALLAPNVNSYRRFQPGMYVPTQASWGHNNRTVALRIPCGDRHNHRVEYRVAGADANPYLVMAA
;
A
#
# COMPACT_ATOMS: atom_id res chain seq x y z
N MET A 1 7.37 -24.73 -6.00
CA MET A 1 7.10 -23.63 -5.03
C MET A 1 6.20 -22.63 -5.73
N PHE A 2 5.22 -22.10 -5.01
CA PHE A 2 4.24 -21.16 -5.53
C PHE A 2 4.26 -19.90 -4.68
N PRO A 3 4.26 -18.70 -5.27
CA PRO A 3 4.12 -17.46 -4.51
C PRO A 3 2.68 -17.33 -4.01
N VAL A 4 2.54 -16.75 -2.83
CA VAL A 4 1.27 -16.25 -2.31
C VAL A 4 1.48 -14.79 -2.00
N VAL A 5 0.66 -13.92 -2.58
CA VAL A 5 0.86 -12.49 -2.57
C VAL A 5 -0.37 -11.75 -2.05
N ALA A 6 -0.14 -10.59 -1.46
CA ALA A 6 -1.17 -9.63 -1.12
C ALA A 6 -0.67 -8.22 -1.46
N VAL A 7 -1.61 -7.30 -1.72
CA VAL A 7 -1.31 -5.91 -2.05
C VAL A 7 -1.92 -4.99 -1.01
N GLU A 8 -1.13 -4.08 -0.48
CA GLU A 8 -1.59 -2.93 0.31
C GLU A 8 -1.55 -1.69 -0.59
N LEU A 9 -2.63 -0.92 -0.63
CA LEU A 9 -2.74 0.28 -1.45
C LEU A 9 -3.04 1.50 -0.59
N GLU A 10 -2.09 2.43 -0.56
CA GLU A 10 -2.27 3.74 0.04
C GLU A 10 -2.79 4.76 -0.98
N PHE A 11 -3.65 5.65 -0.54
CA PHE A 11 -4.22 6.71 -1.37
C PHE A 11 -4.62 7.93 -0.53
N TYR A 12 -4.83 9.05 -1.22
CA TYR A 12 -5.41 10.24 -0.61
C TYR A 12 -6.79 10.52 -1.17
N LEU A 13 -7.71 10.88 -0.30
CA LEU A 13 -8.91 11.63 -0.64
C LEU A 13 -8.54 13.12 -0.68
N LEU A 14 -9.03 13.81 -1.67
CA LEU A 14 -8.75 15.22 -1.95
C LEU A 14 -10.04 16.00 -2.08
N ASP A 15 -10.03 17.28 -1.67
CA ASP A 15 -11.07 18.22 -2.04
C ASP A 15 -11.10 18.40 -3.57
N ARG A 16 -12.29 18.64 -4.12
CA ARG A 16 -12.45 19.02 -5.53
C ARG A 16 -11.88 20.39 -5.83
N GLN A 17 -11.90 21.26 -4.85
CA GLN A 17 -11.37 22.62 -4.97
C GLN A 17 -9.92 22.65 -4.51
N ARG A 18 -9.13 23.43 -5.21
CA ARG A 18 -7.78 23.77 -4.81
C ARG A 18 -7.84 25.01 -3.92
N ASP A 19 -6.77 25.28 -3.15
CA ASP A 19 -6.64 26.54 -2.42
C ASP A 19 -6.45 27.73 -3.37
N ALA A 20 -6.35 28.94 -2.80
CA ALA A 20 -6.21 30.17 -3.56
C ALA A 20 -4.89 30.23 -4.38
N GLU A 21 -3.88 29.49 -3.96
CA GLU A 21 -2.57 29.35 -4.61
C GLU A 21 -2.55 28.21 -5.63
N GLY A 22 -3.63 27.42 -5.74
CA GLY A 22 -3.76 26.30 -6.69
C GLY A 22 -3.24 24.96 -6.17
N TYR A 23 -2.95 24.81 -4.88
CA TYR A 23 -2.49 23.56 -4.29
C TYR A 23 -3.65 22.61 -3.97
N LEU A 24 -3.33 21.34 -3.92
CA LEU A 24 -4.24 20.28 -3.47
C LEU A 24 -4.56 20.47 -1.99
N GLN A 25 -5.79 20.15 -1.60
CA GLN A 25 -6.22 20.20 -0.22
C GLN A 25 -6.80 18.87 0.24
N PRO A 26 -6.59 18.48 1.52
CA PRO A 26 -7.37 17.42 2.13
C PRO A 26 -8.86 17.79 2.09
N PRO A 27 -9.78 16.82 1.99
CA PRO A 27 -11.21 17.14 2.00
C PRO A 27 -11.66 17.62 3.37
N CYS A 28 -12.73 18.42 3.41
CA CYS A 28 -13.44 18.66 4.65
C CYS A 28 -14.14 17.38 5.12
N ALA A 29 -14.32 17.23 6.41
CA ALA A 29 -15.17 16.16 6.94
C ALA A 29 -16.57 16.30 6.34
N PRO A 30 -17.18 15.21 5.80
CA PRO A 30 -18.46 15.27 5.13
C PRO A 30 -19.54 15.97 5.95
N GLY A 31 -20.23 16.93 5.32
CA GLY A 31 -21.29 17.72 5.98
C GLY A 31 -20.81 18.85 6.88
N THR A 32 -19.51 19.13 6.91
CA THR A 32 -18.91 20.23 7.69
C THR A 32 -18.01 21.08 6.81
N ASP A 33 -17.58 22.23 7.35
CA ASP A 33 -16.51 23.06 6.78
C ASP A 33 -15.15 22.78 7.46
N ASP A 34 -15.10 21.76 8.34
CA ASP A 34 -13.89 21.42 9.09
C ASP A 34 -12.93 20.60 8.22
N ARG A 35 -11.75 21.15 8.03
CA ARG A 35 -10.65 20.51 7.31
C ARG A 35 -9.58 20.09 8.29
N ASN A 36 -9.38 18.77 8.43
CA ASN A 36 -8.27 18.27 9.22
C ASN A 36 -6.95 18.45 8.43
N THR A 37 -6.02 19.19 9.01
CA THR A 37 -4.67 19.42 8.46
C THR A 37 -3.58 18.79 9.31
N GLN A 38 -3.94 18.13 10.41
CA GLN A 38 -2.97 17.53 11.33
C GLN A 38 -2.72 16.05 10.97
N SER A 39 -1.46 15.67 10.98
CA SER A 39 -1.06 14.27 10.82
C SER A 39 -1.38 13.48 12.08
N GLN A 40 -2.14 12.39 11.93
CA GLN A 40 -2.53 11.48 13.01
C GLN A 40 -2.60 10.05 12.48
N VAL A 41 -1.62 9.22 12.84
CA VAL A 41 -1.59 7.81 12.43
C VAL A 41 -2.68 7.03 13.15
N TYR A 42 -3.40 6.18 12.42
CA TYR A 42 -4.46 5.30 12.94
C TYR A 42 -5.59 6.04 13.66
N SER A 43 -5.92 7.24 13.20
CA SER A 43 -6.98 8.04 13.80
C SER A 43 -8.36 7.43 13.56
N VAL A 44 -9.01 7.00 14.63
CA VAL A 44 -10.40 6.52 14.59
C VAL A 44 -11.37 7.65 14.20
N ASP A 45 -11.08 8.89 14.60
CA ASP A 45 -11.89 10.05 14.24
C ASP A 45 -11.85 10.31 12.74
N ASN A 46 -10.68 10.17 12.09
CA ASN A 46 -10.59 10.27 10.63
C ASN A 46 -11.38 9.16 9.94
N LEU A 47 -11.33 7.91 10.42
CA LEU A 47 -12.16 6.84 9.88
C LEU A 47 -13.64 7.15 10.04
N ASN A 48 -14.07 7.65 11.19
CA ASN A 48 -15.47 8.02 11.44
C ASN A 48 -15.93 9.18 10.56
N HIS A 49 -15.10 10.20 10.36
CA HIS A 49 -15.42 11.34 9.50
C HIS A 49 -15.66 10.93 8.04
N PHE A 50 -14.90 9.94 7.55
CA PHE A 50 -15.01 9.45 6.18
C PHE A 50 -15.72 8.09 6.07
N ALA A 51 -16.44 7.68 7.12
CA ALA A 51 -17.08 6.36 7.19
C ALA A 51 -18.01 6.10 5.99
N ASP A 52 -18.80 7.09 5.55
CA ASP A 52 -19.73 6.90 4.44
C ASP A 52 -19.03 6.52 3.14
N VAL A 53 -17.91 7.19 2.79
CA VAL A 53 -17.17 6.86 1.58
C VAL A 53 -16.41 5.55 1.73
N LEU A 54 -15.84 5.27 2.92
CA LEU A 54 -15.11 4.03 3.18
C LEU A 54 -16.04 2.82 3.19
N ASN A 55 -17.23 2.94 3.78
CA ASN A 55 -18.26 1.89 3.75
C ASN A 55 -18.77 1.63 2.33
N ASP A 56 -19.02 2.69 1.53
CA ASP A 56 -19.41 2.53 0.12
C ASP A 56 -18.32 1.83 -0.70
N ILE A 57 -17.02 2.08 -0.39
CA ILE A 57 -15.90 1.35 -0.99
C ILE A 57 -15.96 -0.12 -0.62
N ASP A 58 -16.13 -0.44 0.66
CA ASP A 58 -16.20 -1.82 1.16
C ASP A 58 -17.40 -2.58 0.57
N GLU A 59 -18.60 -2.00 0.62
CA GLU A 59 -19.82 -2.59 0.06
C GLU A 59 -19.68 -2.89 -1.44
N LEU A 60 -19.12 -1.94 -2.20
CA LEU A 60 -18.93 -2.13 -3.63
C LEU A 60 -17.80 -3.12 -3.95
N ALA A 61 -16.76 -3.18 -3.13
CA ALA A 61 -15.72 -4.19 -3.25
C ALA A 61 -16.29 -5.60 -3.07
N GLN A 62 -17.13 -5.79 -2.05
CA GLN A 62 -17.84 -7.06 -1.82
C GLN A 62 -18.74 -7.44 -3.00
N LEU A 63 -19.51 -6.49 -3.55
CA LEU A 63 -20.38 -6.73 -4.70
C LEU A 63 -19.62 -7.08 -5.97
N GLN A 64 -18.39 -6.56 -6.15
CA GLN A 64 -17.52 -6.86 -7.28
C GLN A 64 -16.57 -8.02 -7.03
N LEU A 65 -16.69 -8.68 -5.87
CA LEU A 65 -15.81 -9.79 -5.45
C LEU A 65 -14.32 -9.38 -5.38
N ILE A 66 -14.04 -8.10 -5.11
CA ILE A 66 -12.69 -7.63 -4.83
C ILE A 66 -12.39 -7.99 -3.37
N PRO A 67 -11.32 -8.74 -3.07
CA PRO A 67 -11.03 -9.25 -1.73
C PRO A 67 -10.39 -8.19 -0.84
N ALA A 68 -11.07 -7.05 -0.63
CA ALA A 68 -10.61 -5.97 0.23
C ALA A 68 -10.85 -6.30 1.71
N ASP A 69 -9.86 -6.00 2.55
CA ASP A 69 -9.94 -6.00 4.01
C ASP A 69 -9.96 -4.54 4.46
N GLY A 70 -10.92 -4.14 5.18
CA GLY A 70 -11.17 -2.79 5.73
C GLY A 70 -10.16 -1.66 5.45
N ALA A 71 -10.55 -0.44 5.70
CA ALA A 71 -9.69 0.72 5.51
C ALA A 71 -8.95 1.09 6.80
N VAL A 72 -7.72 1.58 6.67
CA VAL A 72 -6.89 2.13 7.74
C VAL A 72 -6.65 3.61 7.47
N ALA A 73 -6.76 4.46 8.50
CA ALA A 73 -6.34 5.85 8.40
C ALA A 73 -4.82 5.93 8.52
N GLU A 74 -4.17 6.48 7.51
CA GLU A 74 -2.72 6.63 7.44
C GLU A 74 -2.22 7.92 8.10
N ALA A 75 -0.91 8.19 7.98
CA ALA A 75 -0.24 9.24 8.74
C ALA A 75 -0.71 10.65 8.42
N SER A 76 -1.22 10.90 7.23
CA SER A 76 -1.51 12.25 6.74
C SER A 76 -3.00 12.52 6.59
N PRO A 77 -3.44 13.78 6.67
CA PRO A 77 -4.82 14.15 6.48
C PRO A 77 -5.40 13.66 5.16
N GLY A 78 -6.53 12.95 5.23
CA GLY A 78 -7.17 12.37 4.05
C GLY A 78 -6.44 11.17 3.44
N GLN A 79 -5.40 10.65 4.09
CA GLN A 79 -4.68 9.45 3.64
C GLN A 79 -5.26 8.20 4.26
N PHE A 80 -5.49 7.20 3.41
CA PHE A 80 -6.03 5.90 3.78
C PHE A 80 -5.26 4.79 3.09
N GLU A 81 -5.32 3.60 3.69
CA GLU A 81 -4.81 2.35 3.14
C GLU A 81 -5.94 1.32 3.08
N ILE A 82 -5.99 0.54 2.02
CA ILE A 82 -6.84 -0.64 1.93
C ILE A 82 -5.96 -1.83 1.55
N ASN A 83 -6.09 -2.90 2.34
CA ASN A 83 -5.39 -4.16 2.13
C ASN A 83 -6.25 -5.10 1.30
N LEU A 84 -5.63 -5.85 0.39
CA LEU A 84 -6.26 -6.97 -0.29
C LEU A 84 -5.86 -8.28 0.39
N TYR A 85 -6.79 -9.23 0.51
CA TYR A 85 -6.47 -10.56 1.00
C TYR A 85 -5.47 -11.27 0.08
N HIS A 86 -4.68 -12.14 0.66
CA HIS A 86 -3.67 -12.89 -0.07
C HIS A 86 -4.30 -13.95 -1.01
N THR A 87 -3.66 -14.15 -2.15
CA THR A 87 -3.99 -15.18 -3.15
C THR A 87 -2.73 -15.86 -3.68
N ASP A 88 -2.85 -17.09 -4.14
CA ASP A 88 -1.80 -17.82 -4.87
C ASP A 88 -1.81 -17.53 -6.38
N ASN A 89 -2.74 -16.71 -6.84
CA ASN A 89 -2.83 -16.21 -8.21
C ASN A 89 -2.31 -14.77 -8.31
N VAL A 90 -1.05 -14.65 -8.69
CA VAL A 90 -0.37 -13.32 -8.79
C VAL A 90 -1.07 -12.38 -9.77
N LEU A 91 -1.63 -12.90 -10.87
CA LEU A 91 -2.34 -12.06 -11.86
C LEU A 91 -3.66 -11.55 -11.30
N GLU A 92 -4.39 -12.38 -10.58
CA GLU A 92 -5.62 -11.99 -9.88
C GLU A 92 -5.35 -10.89 -8.85
N ALA A 93 -4.28 -11.01 -8.06
CA ALA A 93 -3.89 -9.93 -7.13
C ALA A 93 -3.62 -8.60 -7.85
N CYS A 94 -3.06 -8.63 -9.06
CA CYS A 94 -2.86 -7.43 -9.88
C CYS A 94 -4.17 -6.88 -10.44
N ASP A 95 -5.08 -7.74 -10.90
CA ASP A 95 -6.42 -7.36 -11.38
C ASP A 95 -7.21 -6.69 -10.25
N ASP A 96 -7.22 -7.28 -9.07
CA ASP A 96 -7.90 -6.78 -7.87
C ASP A 96 -7.35 -5.42 -7.43
N ALA A 97 -6.02 -5.24 -7.47
CA ALA A 97 -5.39 -3.96 -7.16
C ALA A 97 -5.83 -2.85 -8.14
N LEU A 98 -5.95 -3.14 -9.43
CA LEU A 98 -6.45 -2.18 -10.42
C LEU A 98 -7.95 -1.91 -10.27
N ALA A 99 -8.74 -2.95 -10.00
CA ALA A 99 -10.17 -2.84 -9.74
C ALA A 99 -10.41 -1.98 -8.50
N LEU A 100 -9.68 -2.21 -7.40
CA LEU A 100 -9.76 -1.40 -6.18
C LEU A 100 -9.41 0.06 -6.45
N LYS A 101 -8.33 0.36 -7.19
CA LYS A 101 -7.98 1.74 -7.55
C LYS A 101 -9.10 2.45 -8.32
N ARG A 102 -9.76 1.75 -9.22
CA ARG A 102 -10.90 2.29 -9.97
C ARG A 102 -12.09 2.54 -9.07
N LEU A 103 -12.40 1.59 -8.21
CA LEU A 103 -13.52 1.64 -7.27
C LEU A 103 -13.38 2.80 -6.28
N VAL A 104 -12.20 2.95 -5.67
CA VAL A 104 -11.89 4.06 -4.75
C VAL A 104 -12.11 5.41 -5.42
N ARG A 105 -11.65 5.60 -6.66
CA ARG A 105 -11.88 6.85 -7.41
C ARG A 105 -13.37 7.11 -7.65
N LEU A 106 -14.10 6.07 -8.04
CA LEU A 106 -15.54 6.18 -8.32
C LEU A 106 -16.33 6.58 -7.07
N MET A 107 -16.00 5.98 -5.91
CA MET A 107 -16.68 6.31 -4.65
C MET A 107 -16.27 7.69 -4.15
N ALA A 108 -15.02 8.08 -4.27
CA ALA A 108 -14.61 9.46 -3.96
C ALA A 108 -15.42 10.48 -4.79
N GLU A 109 -15.59 10.24 -6.10
CA GLU A 109 -16.41 11.12 -6.96
C GLU A 109 -17.88 11.15 -6.53
N LYS A 110 -18.47 10.01 -6.18
CA LYS A 110 -19.84 9.92 -5.63
C LYS A 110 -20.02 10.81 -4.40
N HIS A 111 -19.01 10.84 -3.52
CA HIS A 111 -18.96 11.66 -2.30
C HIS A 111 -18.40 13.07 -2.53
N LYS A 112 -18.33 13.56 -3.77
CA LYS A 112 -17.88 14.91 -4.14
C LYS A 112 -16.41 15.19 -3.77
N MET A 113 -15.59 14.15 -3.72
CA MET A 113 -14.14 14.21 -3.51
C MET A 113 -13.42 13.68 -4.74
N HIS A 114 -12.09 13.77 -4.76
CA HIS A 114 -11.23 13.03 -5.66
C HIS A 114 -10.38 12.06 -4.87
N ALA A 115 -10.00 10.93 -5.46
CA ALA A 115 -8.99 10.03 -4.92
C ALA A 115 -7.75 10.01 -5.82
N THR A 116 -6.57 10.07 -5.20
CA THR A 116 -5.30 9.97 -5.93
C THR A 116 -4.42 8.86 -5.37
N PHE A 117 -3.80 8.12 -6.29
CA PHE A 117 -2.74 7.15 -6.04
C PHE A 117 -1.37 7.71 -6.45
N MET A 118 -1.23 9.03 -6.53
CA MET A 118 0.04 9.70 -6.79
C MET A 118 1.01 9.40 -5.65
N ALA A 119 2.25 9.02 -5.98
CA ALA A 119 3.22 8.59 -4.97
C ALA A 119 3.58 9.68 -3.95
N LYS A 120 3.57 10.96 -4.35
CA LYS A 120 3.84 12.10 -3.46
C LYS A 120 2.95 13.29 -3.83
N PRO A 121 1.67 13.32 -3.41
CA PRO A 121 0.76 14.42 -3.74
C PRO A 121 1.06 15.72 -2.99
N TYR A 122 1.61 15.63 -1.79
CA TYR A 122 1.99 16.77 -0.94
C TYR A 122 3.47 16.70 -0.59
N GLU A 123 4.14 17.85 -0.56
CA GLU A 123 5.56 17.92 -0.24
C GLU A 123 5.84 17.56 1.22
N GLU A 124 5.02 18.09 2.15
CA GLU A 124 5.21 17.99 3.60
C GLU A 124 4.56 16.73 4.22
N HIS A 125 3.72 16.00 3.48
CA HIS A 125 3.01 14.82 3.99
C HIS A 125 3.62 13.52 3.50
N ALA A 126 3.24 12.40 4.10
CA ALA A 126 3.66 11.08 3.67
C ALA A 126 3.30 10.80 2.20
N GLY A 127 4.11 10.02 1.52
CA GLY A 127 3.77 9.52 0.18
C GLY A 127 2.83 8.31 0.26
N SER A 128 2.26 7.92 -0.88
CA SER A 128 1.44 6.72 -1.00
C SER A 128 2.23 5.57 -1.62
N GLY A 129 2.31 4.45 -0.90
CA GLY A 129 2.94 3.21 -1.33
C GLY A 129 1.95 2.20 -1.89
N MET A 130 2.50 1.26 -2.63
CA MET A 130 1.89 -0.02 -2.95
C MET A 130 2.82 -1.11 -2.40
N HIS A 131 2.49 -1.64 -1.23
CA HIS A 131 3.31 -2.65 -0.61
C HIS A 131 2.86 -4.03 -1.08
N ILE A 132 3.83 -4.89 -1.40
CA ILE A 132 3.56 -6.25 -1.83
C ILE A 132 4.03 -7.20 -0.75
N HIS A 133 3.11 -7.96 -0.18
CA HIS A 133 3.42 -9.07 0.70
C HIS A 133 3.64 -10.32 -0.12
N ILE A 134 4.73 -11.04 0.15
CA ILE A 134 5.11 -12.23 -0.59
C ILE A 134 5.47 -13.31 0.40
N SER A 135 4.76 -14.44 0.35
CA SER A 135 5.16 -15.70 0.95
C SER A 135 5.33 -16.77 -0.14
N MET A 136 5.92 -17.89 0.21
CA MET A 136 6.15 -18.99 -0.72
C MET A 136 5.66 -20.30 -0.12
N GLN A 137 4.91 -21.08 -0.88
CA GLN A 137 4.40 -22.38 -0.46
C GLN A 137 4.98 -23.52 -1.30
N ASN A 138 5.12 -24.68 -0.68
CA ASN A 138 5.42 -25.92 -1.38
C ASN A 138 4.12 -26.58 -1.91
N ASN A 139 4.26 -27.75 -2.55
CA ASN A 139 3.12 -28.50 -3.10
C ASN A 139 2.14 -29.04 -2.02
N ARG A 140 2.46 -28.87 -0.73
CA ARG A 140 1.58 -29.26 0.39
C ARG A 140 0.89 -28.06 1.03
N GLY A 141 1.08 -26.85 0.48
CA GLY A 141 0.57 -25.62 1.06
C GLY A 141 1.34 -25.13 2.30
N GLU A 142 2.52 -25.70 2.59
CA GLU A 142 3.33 -25.29 3.72
C GLU A 142 4.20 -24.08 3.34
N ASN A 143 4.23 -23.05 4.19
CA ASN A 143 5.11 -21.91 4.01
C ASN A 143 6.58 -22.34 4.16
N VAL A 144 7.41 -22.01 3.15
CA VAL A 144 8.83 -22.40 3.08
C VAL A 144 9.79 -21.25 3.40
N LEU A 145 9.26 -20.07 3.73
CA LEU A 145 10.07 -18.95 4.17
C LEU A 145 10.41 -19.01 5.66
N ALA A 146 9.68 -19.81 6.44
CA ALA A 146 10.04 -20.15 7.82
C ALA A 146 10.56 -21.59 7.91
N ASP A 147 11.48 -21.84 8.84
CA ASP A 147 11.93 -23.18 9.19
C ASP A 147 10.94 -23.90 10.15
N ALA A 148 11.35 -25.03 10.72
CA ALA A 148 10.50 -25.82 11.61
C ALA A 148 10.24 -25.12 12.95
N GLU A 149 11.16 -24.28 13.40
CA GLU A 149 11.15 -23.49 14.62
C GLU A 149 10.39 -22.16 14.44
N GLY A 150 10.06 -21.77 13.20
CA GLY A 150 9.38 -20.52 12.86
C GLY A 150 10.35 -19.37 12.57
N GLU A 151 11.64 -19.65 12.49
CA GLU A 151 12.70 -18.70 12.20
C GLU A 151 12.92 -18.54 10.67
N ASP A 152 13.72 -17.58 10.29
CA ASP A 152 14.05 -17.30 8.89
C ASP A 152 14.72 -18.49 8.19
N SER A 153 14.04 -19.07 7.22
CA SER A 153 14.61 -20.15 6.43
C SER A 153 15.81 -19.72 5.57
N PRO A 154 16.68 -20.64 5.17
CA PRO A 154 17.74 -20.33 4.19
C PRO A 154 17.19 -19.83 2.84
N LEU A 155 15.96 -20.22 2.48
CA LEU A 155 15.30 -19.76 1.25
C LEU A 155 14.93 -18.28 1.36
N LEU A 156 14.35 -17.85 2.48
CA LEU A 156 14.04 -16.45 2.73
C LEU A 156 15.30 -15.56 2.60
N LYS A 157 16.40 -15.98 3.21
CA LYS A 157 17.68 -15.23 3.14
C LYS A 157 18.19 -15.09 1.70
N LYS A 158 18.05 -16.12 0.88
CA LYS A 158 18.39 -16.08 -0.55
C LYS A 158 17.46 -15.17 -1.33
N MET A 159 16.16 -15.22 -1.05
CA MET A 159 15.16 -14.35 -1.67
C MET A 159 15.46 -12.87 -1.35
N LEU A 160 15.70 -12.54 -0.09
CA LEU A 160 16.06 -11.18 0.33
C LEU A 160 17.33 -10.69 -0.38
N ALA A 161 18.37 -11.51 -0.47
CA ALA A 161 19.62 -11.15 -1.15
C ALA A 161 19.38 -10.86 -2.64
N GLY A 162 18.60 -11.70 -3.34
CA GLY A 162 18.27 -11.48 -4.74
C GLY A 162 17.43 -10.23 -4.97
N MET A 163 16.42 -9.99 -4.14
CA MET A 163 15.59 -8.79 -4.23
C MET A 163 16.40 -7.51 -3.98
N ILE A 164 17.35 -7.52 -3.03
CA ILE A 164 18.25 -6.36 -2.77
C ILE A 164 19.15 -6.10 -3.96
N ASP A 165 19.75 -7.14 -4.52
CA ASP A 165 20.67 -7.03 -5.66
C ASP A 165 19.99 -6.49 -6.92
N LEU A 166 18.76 -6.93 -7.19
CA LEU A 166 17.98 -6.51 -8.35
C LEU A 166 17.21 -5.18 -8.17
N MET A 167 17.03 -4.74 -6.94
CA MET A 167 16.21 -3.56 -6.62
C MET A 167 16.65 -2.29 -7.38
N PRO A 168 17.93 -1.92 -7.47
CA PRO A 168 18.34 -0.74 -8.23
C PRO A 168 17.95 -0.80 -9.70
N SER A 169 18.02 -1.98 -10.31
CA SER A 169 17.64 -2.20 -11.72
C SER A 169 16.13 -2.16 -11.92
N SER A 170 15.36 -2.48 -10.90
CA SER A 170 13.88 -2.50 -10.93
C SER A 170 13.25 -1.12 -10.68
N MET A 171 14.02 -0.11 -10.30
CA MET A 171 13.48 1.21 -9.92
C MET A 171 12.61 1.86 -10.99
N ALA A 172 12.88 1.64 -12.27
CA ALA A 172 12.05 2.17 -13.36
C ALA A 172 10.62 1.60 -13.37
N LEU A 173 10.40 0.42 -12.77
CA LEU A 173 9.10 -0.22 -12.62
C LEU A 173 8.44 0.15 -11.29
N LEU A 174 9.24 0.28 -10.22
CA LEU A 174 8.78 0.56 -8.85
C LEU A 174 8.47 2.05 -8.63
N ALA A 175 9.20 2.93 -9.30
CA ALA A 175 9.08 4.38 -9.22
C ALA A 175 9.05 5.00 -10.65
N PRO A 176 7.94 4.81 -11.41
CA PRO A 176 7.92 5.07 -12.86
C PRO A 176 7.90 6.56 -13.23
N ASN A 177 7.70 7.47 -12.28
CA ASN A 177 7.55 8.89 -12.51
C ASN A 177 8.56 9.72 -11.71
N VAL A 178 8.82 10.95 -12.15
CA VAL A 178 9.61 11.91 -11.37
C VAL A 178 9.01 12.13 -9.98
N ASN A 179 7.67 12.18 -9.89
CA ASN A 179 6.97 12.31 -8.62
C ASN A 179 7.20 11.11 -7.70
N SER A 180 7.30 9.89 -8.25
CA SER A 180 7.52 8.67 -7.46
C SER A 180 8.82 8.75 -6.66
N TYR A 181 9.87 9.35 -7.23
CA TYR A 181 11.16 9.54 -6.53
C TYR A 181 11.09 10.55 -5.38
N ARG A 182 10.13 11.49 -5.40
CA ARG A 182 9.93 12.44 -4.29
C ARG A 182 9.41 11.76 -3.02
N ARG A 183 8.91 10.53 -3.13
CA ARG A 183 8.45 9.73 -1.99
C ARG A 183 9.63 9.31 -1.10
N PHE A 184 10.83 9.08 -1.65
CA PHE A 184 12.00 8.58 -0.94
C PHE A 184 12.68 9.66 -0.10
N GLN A 185 12.04 10.05 1.01
CA GLN A 185 12.55 11.07 1.93
C GLN A 185 12.79 10.48 3.32
N PRO A 186 13.91 10.80 3.97
CA PRO A 186 14.17 10.39 5.35
C PRO A 186 13.06 10.86 6.30
N GLY A 187 12.70 10.01 7.28
CA GLY A 187 11.69 10.33 8.28
C GLY A 187 10.23 10.13 7.86
N MET A 188 9.97 9.68 6.62
CA MET A 188 8.61 9.46 6.08
C MET A 188 8.21 7.98 6.04
N TYR A 189 8.85 7.12 6.86
CA TYR A 189 8.60 5.67 6.90
C TYR A 189 8.67 4.97 5.53
N VAL A 190 9.50 5.50 4.64
CA VAL A 190 9.77 4.99 3.30
C VAL A 190 11.24 4.55 3.22
N PRO A 191 11.56 3.47 2.49
CA PRO A 191 12.94 3.05 2.31
C PRO A 191 13.73 4.07 1.48
N THR A 192 14.91 4.45 1.96
CA THR A 192 15.87 5.30 1.21
C THR A 192 17.08 4.53 0.72
N GLN A 193 17.18 3.25 1.08
CA GLN A 193 18.26 2.34 0.72
C GLN A 193 17.71 0.93 0.47
N ALA A 194 18.40 0.16 -0.37
CA ALA A 194 18.15 -1.27 -0.52
C ALA A 194 18.59 -1.99 0.77
N SER A 195 17.63 -2.26 1.65
CA SER A 195 17.85 -2.82 2.98
C SER A 195 16.72 -3.73 3.40
N TRP A 196 16.96 -4.57 4.39
CA TRP A 196 15.93 -5.42 4.96
C TRP A 196 16.00 -5.46 6.49
N GLY A 197 14.93 -5.89 7.14
CA GLY A 197 14.91 -6.06 8.58
C GLY A 197 13.58 -6.56 9.11
N HIS A 198 13.63 -7.13 10.31
CA HIS A 198 12.45 -7.59 11.03
C HIS A 198 11.67 -6.41 11.59
N ASN A 199 10.37 -6.39 11.34
CA ASN A 199 9.40 -5.45 11.89
C ASN A 199 9.78 -3.96 11.77
N ASN A 200 10.66 -3.61 10.85
CA ASN A 200 11.14 -2.24 10.60
C ASN A 200 10.44 -1.63 9.39
N ARG A 201 9.69 -0.54 9.58
CA ARG A 201 8.94 0.14 8.51
C ARG A 201 9.79 1.11 7.67
N THR A 202 11.08 1.26 7.97
CA THR A 202 11.99 2.15 7.21
C THR A 202 12.85 1.42 6.18
N VAL A 203 12.79 0.08 6.15
CA VAL A 203 13.57 -0.74 5.20
C VAL A 203 12.77 -1.06 3.94
N ALA A 204 13.46 -1.42 2.87
CA ALA A 204 12.86 -1.79 1.59
C ALA A 204 12.14 -3.14 1.63
N LEU A 205 12.71 -4.11 2.35
CA LEU A 205 12.16 -5.45 2.55
C LEU A 205 11.94 -5.68 4.05
N ARG A 206 10.71 -5.61 4.48
CA ARG A 206 10.35 -5.85 5.88
C ARG A 206 9.88 -7.29 6.06
N ILE A 207 10.31 -7.94 7.13
CA ILE A 207 9.75 -9.20 7.61
C ILE A 207 8.81 -8.84 8.75
N PRO A 208 7.47 -8.81 8.55
CA PRO A 208 6.53 -8.52 9.62
C PRO A 208 6.57 -9.61 10.69
N CYS A 209 6.25 -9.25 11.94
CA CYS A 209 5.98 -10.23 12.97
C CYS A 209 4.81 -11.13 12.58
N GLY A 210 4.95 -12.42 12.81
CA GLY A 210 3.92 -13.41 12.51
C GLY A 210 4.37 -14.79 12.97
N ASP A 211 3.46 -15.74 12.94
CA ASP A 211 3.77 -17.14 13.14
C ASP A 211 4.38 -17.75 11.86
N ARG A 212 4.75 -19.03 11.94
CA ARG A 212 5.31 -19.78 10.81
C ARG A 212 4.45 -19.74 9.55
N HIS A 213 3.12 -19.75 9.68
CA HIS A 213 2.20 -19.76 8.54
C HIS A 213 2.15 -18.42 7.83
N ASN A 214 2.32 -17.32 8.60
CA ASN A 214 2.26 -15.94 8.13
C ASN A 214 3.64 -15.35 7.80
N HIS A 215 4.70 -16.15 7.80
CA HIS A 215 6.06 -15.66 7.53
C HIS A 215 6.17 -15.19 6.08
N ARG A 216 6.55 -13.92 5.89
CA ARG A 216 6.52 -13.26 4.57
C ARG A 216 7.48 -12.09 4.48
N VAL A 217 7.74 -11.65 3.27
CA VAL A 217 8.43 -10.40 2.97
C VAL A 217 7.38 -9.36 2.54
N GLU A 218 7.46 -8.17 3.06
CA GLU A 218 6.74 -6.99 2.61
C GLU A 218 7.71 -6.12 1.80
N TYR A 219 7.47 -6.00 0.49
CA TYR A 219 8.24 -5.16 -0.43
C TYR A 219 7.65 -3.76 -0.48
N ARG A 220 8.36 -2.77 0.08
CA ARG A 220 7.85 -1.44 0.40
C ARG A 220 8.27 -0.33 -0.57
N VAL A 221 8.99 -0.66 -1.64
CA VAL A 221 9.60 0.34 -2.53
C VAL A 221 8.61 0.97 -3.51
N ALA A 222 7.67 0.17 -4.04
CA ALA A 222 6.77 0.66 -5.07
C ALA A 222 5.84 1.78 -4.58
N GLY A 223 5.69 2.81 -5.41
CA GLY A 223 4.67 3.84 -5.20
C GLY A 223 3.28 3.33 -5.59
N ALA A 224 2.24 3.92 -5.00
CA ALA A 224 0.86 3.58 -5.37
C ALA A 224 0.51 3.92 -6.84
N ASP A 225 1.32 4.73 -7.51
CA ASP A 225 1.21 5.05 -8.93
C ASP A 225 1.81 3.99 -9.87
N ALA A 226 2.60 3.05 -9.33
CA ALA A 226 3.22 2.00 -10.11
C ALA A 226 2.17 1.00 -10.67
N ASN A 227 2.54 0.33 -11.76
CA ASN A 227 1.73 -0.71 -12.37
C ASN A 227 1.93 -2.04 -11.60
N PRO A 228 0.88 -2.64 -11.01
CA PRO A 228 1.02 -3.82 -10.16
C PRO A 228 1.62 -5.02 -10.90
N TYR A 229 1.31 -5.22 -12.18
CA TYR A 229 1.90 -6.32 -12.96
C TYR A 229 3.41 -6.17 -13.15
N LEU A 230 3.88 -4.94 -13.38
CA LEU A 230 5.31 -4.66 -13.53
C LEU A 230 6.05 -4.77 -12.20
N VAL A 231 5.41 -4.34 -11.10
CA VAL A 231 5.97 -4.49 -9.74
C VAL A 231 6.07 -5.96 -9.35
N MET A 232 5.05 -6.77 -9.65
CA MET A 232 5.09 -8.22 -9.38
C MET A 232 6.11 -8.97 -10.23
N ALA A 233 6.43 -8.44 -11.42
CA ALA A 233 7.42 -9.04 -12.32
C ALA A 233 8.88 -8.64 -11.98
N ALA A 234 9.07 -7.57 -11.19
CA ALA A 234 10.39 -7.02 -10.81
C ALA A 234 11.00 -7.75 -9.63
#